data_ecd5b69db5cca4bf2b95c3e2b00c68da
#
_entry.id   ecd5b69db5cca4bf2b95c3e2b00c68da
#
_cell.length_a   1.000
_cell.length_b   1.000
_cell.length_c   1.000
_cell.angle_alpha   90.00
_cell.angle_beta   90.00
_cell.angle_gamma   90.00
#
_symmetry.space_group_name_H-M   'P 1'
#
loop_
_entity.id
_entity.type
_entity.pdbx_description
1 polymer ?
#
loop_
_entity_poly.entity_id
_entity_poly.type
_entity_poly.pdbx_seq_one_letter_code
_entity_poly.pdbx_strand_id
1 'polypeptide(L)'
;MSRRTGVATSAPRYYETLGLITPNRNAGKQRWYPCSDIRRISFIIAAQKFGFTLPRINELLRTLPNGRTPSKADWETIGDLFRDELNAKINEMERLRDTLSGCIGCGCLSLTACALYNPKDQAHHHGSGPRYLMGNRPKTKVQ
;
A
#
# COMPACT_ATOMS: atom_id res chain seq x y z
N MET A 1 -14.84 -17.57 11.47
CA MET A 1 -13.87 -16.61 10.94
C MET A 1 -14.55 -15.52 10.12
N SER A 2 -15.27 -15.82 9.06
CA SER A 2 -15.97 -14.85 8.20
C SER A 2 -16.85 -13.83 8.95
N ARG A 3 -17.66 -14.25 9.92
CA ARG A 3 -18.51 -13.35 10.75
C ARG A 3 -17.70 -12.30 11.54
N ARG A 4 -16.44 -12.58 11.90
CA ARG A 4 -15.60 -11.67 12.71
C ARG A 4 -14.74 -10.74 11.85
N THR A 5 -14.39 -11.14 10.64
CA THR A 5 -13.53 -10.38 9.74
C THR A 5 -14.30 -9.67 8.62
N GLY A 6 -15.58 -10.03 8.44
CA GLY A 6 -16.41 -9.46 7.38
C GLY A 6 -16.06 -9.94 5.95
N VAL A 7 -15.11 -10.88 5.81
CA VAL A 7 -14.74 -11.41 4.50
C VAL A 7 -15.69 -12.51 4.04
N ALA A 8 -15.81 -12.68 2.73
CA ALA A 8 -16.54 -13.82 2.15
C ALA A 8 -15.95 -15.14 2.64
N THR A 9 -16.78 -16.19 2.73
CA THR A 9 -16.35 -17.52 3.19
C THR A 9 -15.28 -18.16 2.30
N SER A 10 -15.16 -17.71 1.04
CA SER A 10 -14.11 -18.13 0.10
C SER A 10 -12.76 -17.46 0.33
N ALA A 11 -12.73 -16.25 0.91
CA ALA A 11 -11.49 -15.49 1.07
C ALA A 11 -10.41 -16.20 1.91
N PRO A 12 -10.72 -16.90 3.03
CA PRO A 12 -9.70 -17.66 3.74
C PRO A 12 -9.01 -18.72 2.88
N ARG A 13 -9.73 -19.38 1.98
CA ARG A 13 -9.13 -20.35 1.05
C ARG A 13 -8.16 -19.69 0.08
N TYR A 14 -8.52 -18.52 -0.44
CA TYR A 14 -7.64 -17.75 -1.30
C TYR A 14 -6.38 -17.28 -0.55
N TYR A 15 -6.51 -16.81 0.68
CA TYR A 15 -5.34 -16.46 1.50
C TYR A 15 -4.47 -17.68 1.85
N GLU A 16 -5.06 -18.86 2.00
CA GLU A 16 -4.34 -20.13 2.14
C GLU A 16 -3.48 -20.42 0.89
N THR A 17 -4.04 -20.30 -0.31
CA THR A 17 -3.29 -20.53 -1.57
C THR A 17 -2.13 -19.54 -1.77
N LEU A 18 -2.23 -18.36 -1.19
CA LEU A 18 -1.15 -17.35 -1.20
C LEU A 18 -0.15 -17.50 -0.05
N GLY A 19 -0.33 -18.50 0.83
CA GLY A 19 0.55 -18.72 1.99
C GLY A 19 0.44 -17.65 3.08
N LEU A 20 -0.60 -16.82 3.06
CA LEU A 20 -0.84 -15.76 4.03
C LEU A 20 -1.35 -16.29 5.37
N ILE A 21 -2.08 -17.39 5.35
CA ILE A 21 -2.59 -18.12 6.51
C ILE A 21 -2.45 -19.63 6.30
N THR A 22 -2.32 -20.38 7.40
CA THR A 22 -2.18 -21.83 7.34
C THR A 22 -3.31 -22.49 8.15
N PRO A 23 -4.23 -23.22 7.50
CA PRO A 23 -5.29 -23.89 8.20
C PRO A 23 -4.77 -25.08 8.99
N ASN A 24 -5.36 -25.32 10.15
CA ASN A 24 -5.29 -26.60 10.81
C ASN A 24 -6.43 -27.52 10.32
N ARG A 25 -6.27 -28.83 10.47
CA ARG A 25 -7.30 -29.81 10.16
C ARG A 25 -7.66 -30.58 11.42
N ASN A 26 -8.94 -30.72 11.69
CA ASN A 26 -9.43 -31.59 12.77
C ASN A 26 -9.46 -33.07 12.32
N ALA A 27 -9.82 -33.98 13.23
CA ALA A 27 -9.93 -35.40 12.96
C ALA A 27 -10.87 -35.74 11.77
N GLY A 28 -11.89 -34.90 11.55
CA GLY A 28 -12.82 -34.97 10.41
C GLY A 28 -12.32 -34.33 9.13
N LYS A 29 -11.01 -34.01 9.02
CA LYS A 29 -10.38 -33.32 7.87
C LYS A 29 -10.96 -31.94 7.54
N GLN A 30 -11.80 -31.37 8.42
CA GLN A 30 -12.36 -30.03 8.24
C GLN A 30 -11.28 -28.97 8.58
N ARG A 31 -11.23 -27.94 7.74
CA ARG A 31 -10.33 -26.80 7.97
C ARG A 31 -10.83 -25.94 9.15
N TRP A 32 -9.93 -25.62 10.04
CA TRP A 32 -10.16 -24.59 11.03
C TRP A 32 -8.94 -23.66 11.10
N TYR A 33 -9.20 -22.42 11.47
CA TYR A 33 -8.19 -21.38 11.50
C TYR A 33 -8.06 -20.88 12.95
N PRO A 34 -6.85 -20.81 13.50
CA PRO A 34 -6.62 -20.32 14.85
C PRO A 34 -7.03 -18.85 15.00
N CYS A 35 -7.29 -18.40 16.24
CA CYS A 35 -7.65 -16.99 16.49
C CYS A 35 -6.56 -16.00 16.07
N SER A 36 -5.30 -16.41 16.02
CA SER A 36 -4.19 -15.61 15.48
C SER A 36 -4.39 -15.22 14.02
N ASP A 37 -5.02 -16.08 13.22
CA ASP A 37 -5.29 -15.78 11.81
C ASP A 37 -6.36 -14.73 11.62
N ILE A 38 -7.21 -14.51 12.62
CA ILE A 38 -8.16 -13.39 12.56
C ILE A 38 -7.42 -12.05 12.51
N ARG A 39 -6.35 -11.91 13.29
CA ARG A 39 -5.51 -10.69 13.25
C ARG A 39 -4.78 -10.56 11.92
N ARG A 40 -4.23 -11.67 11.40
CA ARG A 40 -3.58 -11.67 10.08
C ARG A 40 -4.55 -11.23 8.98
N ILE A 41 -5.75 -11.80 8.96
CA ILE A 41 -6.78 -11.43 7.98
C ILE A 41 -7.22 -9.97 8.15
N SER A 42 -7.42 -9.51 9.39
CA SER A 42 -7.78 -8.11 9.63
C SER A 42 -6.69 -7.16 9.13
N PHE A 43 -5.41 -7.49 9.33
CA PHE A 43 -4.29 -6.75 8.80
C PHE A 43 -4.28 -6.75 7.27
N ILE A 44 -4.48 -7.91 6.62
CA ILE A 44 -4.55 -8.03 5.16
C ILE A 44 -5.63 -7.11 4.59
N ILE A 45 -6.84 -7.15 5.18
CA ILE A 45 -7.97 -6.32 4.74
C ILE A 45 -7.65 -4.83 4.87
N ALA A 46 -7.10 -4.42 6.02
CA ALA A 46 -6.71 -3.03 6.24
C ALA A 46 -5.64 -2.58 5.24
N ALA A 47 -4.59 -3.37 5.07
CA ALA A 47 -3.51 -3.05 4.14
C ALA A 47 -4.01 -2.94 2.69
N GLN A 48 -4.89 -3.84 2.23
CA GLN A 48 -5.49 -3.77 0.90
C GLN A 48 -6.33 -2.50 0.70
N LYS A 49 -7.07 -2.04 1.73
CA LYS A 49 -7.81 -0.77 1.67
C LYS A 49 -6.90 0.43 1.42
N PHE A 50 -5.67 0.39 1.90
CA PHE A 50 -4.66 1.43 1.69
C PHE A 50 -3.78 1.19 0.46
N GLY A 51 -4.21 0.28 -0.45
CA GLY A 51 -3.55 0.07 -1.73
C GLY A 51 -2.28 -0.78 -1.67
N PHE A 52 -2.07 -1.56 -0.60
CA PHE A 52 -0.98 -2.52 -0.56
C PHE A 52 -1.33 -3.77 -1.36
N THR A 53 -0.38 -4.26 -2.13
CA THR A 53 -0.54 -5.49 -2.89
C THR A 53 -0.39 -6.72 -2.01
N LEU A 54 -1.07 -7.82 -2.35
CA LEU A 54 -0.96 -9.07 -1.59
C LEU A 54 0.48 -9.61 -1.51
N PRO A 55 1.33 -9.56 -2.55
CA PRO A 55 2.73 -9.93 -2.43
C PRO A 55 3.45 -9.12 -1.35
N ARG A 56 3.28 -7.79 -1.31
CA ARG A 56 3.91 -6.94 -0.28
C ARG A 56 3.40 -7.26 1.12
N ILE A 57 2.10 -7.47 1.27
CA ILE A 57 1.50 -7.88 2.54
C ILE A 57 2.08 -9.23 3.00
N ASN A 58 2.31 -10.18 2.08
CA ASN A 58 2.91 -11.47 2.39
C ASN A 58 4.35 -11.32 2.89
N GLU A 59 5.15 -10.46 2.27
CA GLU A 59 6.51 -10.15 2.74
C GLU A 59 6.51 -9.63 4.19
N LEU A 60 5.64 -8.66 4.50
CA LEU A 60 5.49 -8.14 5.85
C LEU A 60 5.06 -9.24 6.84
N LEU A 61 4.09 -10.07 6.48
CA LEU A 61 3.62 -11.13 7.35
C LEU A 61 4.61 -12.28 7.55
N ARG A 62 5.59 -12.46 6.64
CA ARG A 62 6.68 -13.42 6.80
C ARG A 62 7.63 -13.08 7.93
N THR A 63 7.69 -11.83 8.37
CA THR A 63 8.48 -11.43 9.55
C THR A 63 7.87 -11.95 10.86
N LEU A 64 6.59 -12.36 10.84
CA LEU A 64 5.94 -12.98 11.99
C LEU A 64 6.45 -14.41 12.21
N PRO A 65 6.61 -14.82 13.46
CA PRO A 65 7.09 -16.16 13.78
C PRO A 65 6.12 -17.23 13.27
N ASN A 66 6.70 -18.30 12.74
CA ASN A 66 6.00 -19.54 12.45
C ASN A 66 6.02 -20.44 13.70
N GLY A 67 4.92 -21.14 13.94
CA GLY A 67 4.84 -22.15 15.02
C GLY A 67 4.43 -21.61 16.39
N ARG A 68 4.34 -20.30 16.59
CA ARG A 68 3.74 -19.69 17.80
C ARG A 68 2.78 -18.54 17.45
N THR A 69 1.91 -18.20 18.37
CA THR A 69 1.08 -17.00 18.25
C THR A 69 1.98 -15.76 18.31
N PRO A 70 1.85 -14.84 17.32
CA PRO A 70 2.60 -13.59 17.36
C PRO A 70 2.30 -12.78 18.62
N SER A 71 3.34 -12.28 19.25
CA SER A 71 3.27 -11.41 20.42
C SER A 71 2.90 -9.97 20.02
N LYS A 72 2.70 -9.12 21.03
CA LYS A 72 2.52 -7.67 20.82
C LYS A 72 3.73 -7.06 20.10
N ALA A 73 4.94 -7.41 20.53
CA ALA A 73 6.19 -6.90 19.93
C ALA A 73 6.35 -7.30 18.44
N ASP A 74 5.95 -8.52 18.08
CA ASP A 74 5.97 -8.94 16.67
C ASP A 74 5.06 -8.06 15.80
N TRP A 75 3.87 -7.71 16.34
CA TRP A 75 2.94 -6.83 15.64
C TRP A 75 3.39 -5.36 15.62
N GLU A 76 4.08 -4.90 16.66
CA GLU A 76 4.68 -3.55 16.71
C GLU A 76 5.73 -3.40 15.60
N THR A 77 6.60 -4.39 15.40
CA THR A 77 7.60 -4.39 14.32
C THR A 77 6.93 -4.24 12.94
N ILE A 78 5.86 -5.01 12.68
CA ILE A 78 5.10 -4.85 11.43
C ILE A 78 4.45 -3.47 11.35
N GLY A 79 3.92 -2.98 12.48
CA GLY A 79 3.30 -1.66 12.56
C GLY A 79 4.26 -0.54 12.17
N ASP A 80 5.51 -0.64 12.60
CA ASP A 80 6.55 0.35 12.26
C ASP A 80 6.90 0.31 10.77
N LEU A 81 7.17 -0.88 10.22
CA LEU A 81 7.42 -1.04 8.77
C LEU A 81 6.24 -0.52 7.93
N PHE A 82 5.03 -0.81 8.37
CA PHE A 82 3.83 -0.37 7.67
C PHE A 82 3.62 1.14 7.77
N ARG A 83 3.99 1.75 8.90
CA ARG A 83 3.94 3.20 9.13
C ARG A 83 4.85 3.96 8.18
N ASP A 84 6.07 3.47 7.98
CA ASP A 84 7.04 4.10 7.09
C ASP A 84 6.54 4.11 5.64
N GLU A 85 5.99 2.99 5.17
CA GLU A 85 5.40 2.91 3.84
C GLU A 85 4.14 3.78 3.69
N LEU A 86 3.32 3.88 4.74
CA LEU A 86 2.16 4.77 4.75
C LEU A 86 2.59 6.25 4.72
N ASN A 87 3.59 6.63 5.50
CA ASN A 87 4.13 7.98 5.49
C ASN A 87 4.68 8.36 4.10
N ALA A 88 5.37 7.45 3.43
CA ALA A 88 5.83 7.67 2.06
C ALA A 88 4.66 7.92 1.10
N LYS A 89 3.58 7.14 1.18
CA LYS A 89 2.36 7.33 0.38
C LYS A 89 1.64 8.64 0.71
N ILE A 90 1.54 8.99 1.99
CA ILE A 90 0.94 10.26 2.43
C ILE A 90 1.71 11.43 1.83
N ASN A 91 3.03 11.44 1.94
CA ASN A 91 3.88 12.49 1.39
C ASN A 91 3.77 12.59 -0.14
N GLU A 92 3.59 11.47 -0.84
CA GLU A 92 3.37 11.45 -2.28
C GLU A 92 2.01 12.06 -2.65
N MET A 93 0.95 11.68 -1.93
CA MET A 93 -0.40 12.21 -2.12
C MET A 93 -0.48 13.70 -1.80
N GLU A 94 0.21 14.17 -0.75
CA GLU A 94 0.27 15.57 -0.39
C GLU A 94 0.96 16.40 -1.48
N ARG A 95 2.09 15.92 -2.00
CA ARG A 95 2.77 16.57 -3.14
C ARG A 95 1.88 16.65 -4.37
N LEU A 96 1.14 15.59 -4.68
CA LEU A 96 0.20 15.58 -5.79
C LEU A 96 -0.93 16.59 -5.56
N ARG A 97 -1.56 16.59 -4.39
CA ARG A 97 -2.61 17.53 -4.01
C ARG A 97 -2.14 18.98 -4.16
N ASP A 98 -0.96 19.30 -3.63
CA ASP A 98 -0.44 20.66 -3.63
C ASP A 98 -0.07 21.13 -5.04
N THR A 99 0.46 20.21 -5.87
CA THR A 99 0.72 20.48 -7.29
C THR A 99 -0.57 20.75 -8.05
N LEU A 100 -1.62 19.95 -7.83
CA LEU A 100 -2.93 20.14 -8.46
C LEU A 100 -3.61 21.43 -7.98
N SER A 101 -3.54 21.72 -6.69
CA SER A 101 -4.11 22.96 -6.11
C SER A 101 -3.42 24.20 -6.67
N GLY A 102 -2.11 24.16 -6.87
CA GLY A 102 -1.36 25.24 -7.53
C GLY A 102 -1.79 25.44 -8.99
N CYS A 103 -2.11 24.37 -9.71
CA CYS A 103 -2.60 24.47 -11.09
C CYS A 103 -4.04 25.01 -11.19
N ILE A 104 -4.91 24.61 -10.26
CA ILE A 104 -6.32 25.03 -10.26
C ILE A 104 -6.47 26.46 -9.73
N GLY A 105 -5.68 26.80 -8.70
CA GLY A 105 -5.78 28.10 -8.01
C GLY A 105 -5.17 29.28 -8.76
N CYS A 106 -4.21 29.03 -9.66
CA CYS A 106 -3.52 30.13 -10.34
C CYS A 106 -4.31 30.73 -11.53
N GLY A 107 -5.35 30.03 -12.03
CA GLY A 107 -6.11 30.46 -13.21
C GLY A 107 -5.23 30.74 -14.44
N CYS A 108 -3.98 30.29 -14.42
CA CYS A 108 -3.05 30.59 -15.47
C CYS A 108 -3.37 29.75 -16.71
N LEU A 109 -3.76 30.42 -17.78
CA LEU A 109 -3.84 29.85 -19.12
C LEU A 109 -2.45 29.63 -19.72
N SER A 110 -1.37 29.90 -18.98
CA SER A 110 0.00 29.76 -19.43
C SER A 110 0.45 28.31 -19.28
N LEU A 111 0.37 27.57 -20.37
CA LEU A 111 0.92 26.22 -20.49
C LEU A 111 2.43 26.17 -20.24
N THR A 112 3.15 27.26 -20.38
CA THR A 112 4.61 27.35 -20.19
C THR A 112 5.05 27.35 -18.74
N ALA A 113 4.17 27.76 -17.80
CA ALA A 113 4.47 27.81 -16.38
C ALA A 113 3.87 26.63 -15.60
N CYS A 114 3.02 25.83 -16.24
CA CYS A 114 2.31 24.73 -15.57
C CYS A 114 3.24 23.56 -15.26
N ALA A 115 3.27 23.14 -14.00
CA ALA A 115 4.05 21.95 -13.57
C ALA A 115 3.57 20.64 -14.21
N LEU A 116 2.33 20.61 -14.72
CA LEU A 116 1.78 19.49 -15.50
C LEU A 116 2.24 19.50 -16.95
N TYR A 117 2.63 20.69 -17.46
CA TYR A 117 3.05 20.84 -18.83
C TYR A 117 4.53 20.50 -18.99
N ASN A 118 4.82 19.55 -19.86
CA ASN A 118 6.17 19.08 -20.16
C ASN A 118 6.60 19.53 -21.57
N PRO A 119 6.99 20.81 -21.76
CA PRO A 119 7.31 21.30 -23.07
C PRO A 119 8.53 20.56 -23.63
N LYS A 120 8.41 20.12 -24.90
CA LYS A 120 9.46 19.36 -25.60
C LYS A 120 9.90 18.08 -24.85
N ASP A 121 9.00 17.52 -24.05
CA ASP A 121 9.25 16.28 -23.31
C ASP A 121 10.52 16.29 -22.45
N GLN A 122 10.88 17.42 -21.86
CA GLN A 122 12.08 17.56 -21.05
C GLN A 122 12.06 16.68 -19.78
N ALA A 123 10.90 16.32 -19.28
CA ALA A 123 10.77 15.49 -18.11
C ALA A 123 11.30 14.06 -18.32
N HIS A 124 11.40 13.57 -19.57
CA HIS A 124 11.91 12.23 -19.85
C HIS A 124 13.36 12.02 -19.38
N HIS A 125 14.17 13.08 -19.30
CA HIS A 125 15.54 13.01 -18.76
C HIS A 125 15.60 12.60 -17.28
N HIS A 126 14.46 12.68 -16.56
CA HIS A 126 14.34 12.26 -15.16
C HIS A 126 13.78 10.83 -15.01
N GLY A 127 13.54 10.14 -16.11
CA GLY A 127 12.97 8.79 -16.17
C GLY A 127 11.53 8.76 -16.70
N SER A 128 10.94 7.58 -16.75
CA SER A 128 9.58 7.37 -17.26
C SER A 128 8.48 7.87 -16.29
N GLY A 129 7.30 8.17 -16.82
CA GLY A 129 6.14 8.63 -16.06
C GLY A 129 6.03 10.15 -15.92
N PRO A 130 5.01 10.65 -15.21
CA PRO A 130 4.72 12.07 -15.06
C PRO A 130 5.70 12.72 -14.06
N ARG A 131 6.95 12.87 -14.46
CA ARG A 131 8.08 13.21 -13.59
C ARG A 131 7.89 14.51 -12.80
N TYR A 132 7.25 15.53 -13.38
CA TYR A 132 7.00 16.79 -12.67
C TYR A 132 5.97 16.64 -11.56
N LEU A 133 4.97 15.77 -11.73
CA LEU A 133 4.03 15.41 -10.65
C LEU A 133 4.72 14.59 -9.55
N MET A 134 5.77 13.85 -9.90
CA MET A 134 6.55 13.06 -8.95
C MET A 134 7.62 13.89 -8.21
N GLY A 135 7.62 15.23 -8.37
CA GLY A 135 8.49 16.13 -7.64
C GLY A 135 9.76 16.56 -8.36
N ASN A 136 10.00 16.13 -9.60
CA ASN A 136 11.08 16.69 -10.41
C ASN A 136 10.70 18.11 -10.86
N ARG A 137 11.70 18.98 -11.01
CA ARG A 137 11.49 20.35 -11.49
C ARG A 137 12.13 20.53 -12.86
N PRO A 138 11.53 21.34 -13.76
CA PRO A 138 12.18 21.70 -15.01
C PRO A 138 13.49 22.45 -14.72
N LYS A 139 14.53 22.14 -15.49
CA LYS A 139 15.86 22.76 -15.32
C LYS A 139 15.92 24.24 -15.74
N THR A 140 14.89 24.74 -16.37
CA THR A 140 14.86 26.11 -16.91
C THR A 140 14.01 27.02 -16.05
N LYS A 141 14.61 28.07 -15.49
CA LYS A 141 13.86 29.24 -15.05
C LYS A 141 13.26 29.86 -16.32
N VAL A 142 11.95 29.88 -16.40
CA VAL A 142 11.29 30.71 -17.42
C VAL A 142 11.44 32.15 -16.95
N GLN A 143 12.17 32.94 -17.70
CA GLN A 143 12.19 34.41 -17.58
C GLN A 143 10.82 34.95 -18.02
#